data_2193b448fd58a72cb6118e48ad4ed96f
#
_entry.id   2193b448fd58a72cb6118e48ad4ed96f
#
_cell.length_a   1.000
_cell.length_b   1.000
_cell.length_c   1.000
_cell.angle_alpha   90.00
_cell.angle_beta   90.00
_cell.angle_gamma   90.00
#
_symmetry.space_group_name_H-M   'P 1'
#
loop_
_entity.id
_entity.type
_entity.pdbx_description
1 polymer ?
#
loop_
_entity_poly.entity_id
_entity_poly.type
_entity_poly.pdbx_seq_one_letter_code
_entity_poly.pdbx_strand_id
1 'polypeptide(L)'
;MILYLHGFASGPGSAKARILAERFARLGVPLEVPDLTPGDDGFERSTPTSMLAVAEARLASAPGPHALIGSSLGGWLAALAASRQGSVERLVLLAPAFRLHERWGARLTPAQLDAWRRDGLEVFHFASGRHRRLGFQFFEDAAHWPAFPRVTVPALCLAGRRDETVPLEDVERFAALTPTARLVALDDGHELLASLDRIFEEARAFLGV
;
A
#
# COMPACT_ATOMS: atom_id res chain seq x y z
N MET A 1 9.46 12.91 8.67
CA MET A 1 8.86 11.65 9.17
C MET A 1 8.78 10.65 8.02
N ILE A 2 9.03 9.35 8.29
CA ILE A 2 8.77 8.27 7.33
C ILE A 2 7.54 7.49 7.81
N LEU A 3 6.51 7.39 6.96
CA LEU A 3 5.26 6.69 7.26
C LEU A 3 5.16 5.45 6.38
N TYR A 4 4.88 4.28 6.99
CA TYR A 4 4.68 3.03 6.27
C TYR A 4 3.20 2.64 6.24
N LEU A 5 2.62 2.46 5.06
CA LEU A 5 1.25 2.02 4.86
C LEU A 5 1.23 0.53 4.52
N HIS A 6 0.61 -0.27 5.38
CA HIS A 6 0.56 -1.73 5.24
C HIS A 6 -0.44 -2.19 4.16
N GLY A 7 -0.33 -3.44 3.74
CA GLY A 7 -1.19 -4.04 2.71
C GLY A 7 -2.58 -4.41 3.21
N PHE A 8 -3.39 -4.94 2.28
CA PHE A 8 -4.74 -5.43 2.54
C PHE A 8 -4.75 -6.57 3.57
N ALA A 9 -5.76 -6.58 4.44
CA ALA A 9 -5.96 -7.57 5.51
C ALA A 9 -4.73 -7.76 6.43
N SER A 10 -3.88 -6.76 6.51
CA SER A 10 -2.63 -6.72 7.27
C SER A 10 -2.72 -5.66 8.38
N GLY A 11 -1.60 -5.35 9.03
CA GLY A 11 -1.56 -4.36 10.10
C GLY A 11 -0.14 -3.90 10.42
N PRO A 12 0.02 -3.05 11.45
CA PRO A 12 1.33 -2.50 11.86
C PRO A 12 2.37 -3.57 12.20
N GLY A 13 1.94 -4.74 12.68
CA GLY A 13 2.80 -5.87 13.03
C GLY A 13 3.19 -6.77 11.85
N SER A 14 2.89 -6.40 10.60
CA SER A 14 3.26 -7.21 9.43
C SER A 14 4.78 -7.43 9.33
N ALA A 15 5.18 -8.57 8.77
CA ALA A 15 6.61 -8.94 8.69
C ALA A 15 7.45 -7.86 8.00
N LYS A 16 7.00 -7.35 6.84
CA LYS A 16 7.70 -6.27 6.13
C LYS A 16 7.80 -4.99 6.95
N ALA A 17 6.69 -4.55 7.55
CA ALA A 17 6.66 -3.33 8.35
C ALA A 17 7.62 -3.44 9.53
N ARG A 18 7.56 -4.55 10.29
CA ARG A 18 8.43 -4.78 11.45
C ARG A 18 9.91 -4.82 11.07
N ILE A 19 10.27 -5.60 10.04
CA ILE A 19 11.67 -5.73 9.61
C ILE A 19 12.23 -4.39 9.12
N LEU A 20 11.47 -3.65 8.30
CA LEU A 20 11.90 -2.34 7.83
C LEU A 20 11.98 -1.34 8.99
N ALA A 21 11.00 -1.31 9.89
CA ALA A 21 11.01 -0.43 11.06
C ALA A 21 12.24 -0.68 11.96
N GLU A 22 12.57 -1.95 12.24
CA GLU A 22 13.76 -2.32 13.00
C GLU A 22 15.06 -1.85 12.31
N ARG A 23 15.15 -2.01 10.99
CA ARG A 23 16.34 -1.61 10.23
C ARG A 23 16.50 -0.08 10.16
N PHE A 24 15.43 0.66 9.88
CA PHE A 24 15.46 2.11 9.89
C PHE A 24 15.75 2.67 11.28
N ALA A 25 15.20 2.07 12.33
CA ALA A 25 15.48 2.47 13.72
C ALA A 25 16.97 2.34 14.09
N ARG A 26 17.67 1.30 13.57
CA ARG A 26 19.13 1.14 13.75
C ARG A 26 19.96 2.27 13.10
N LEU A 27 19.40 2.96 12.11
CA LEU A 27 19.99 4.15 11.50
C LEU A 27 19.59 5.45 12.21
N GLY A 28 18.83 5.37 13.31
CA GLY A 28 18.28 6.53 14.00
C GLY A 28 17.09 7.19 13.29
N VAL A 29 16.48 6.50 12.31
CA VAL A 29 15.38 7.01 11.51
C VAL A 29 14.12 6.18 11.83
N PRO A 30 13.22 6.66 12.70
CA PRO A 30 12.02 5.90 13.05
C PRO A 30 11.04 5.82 11.86
N LEU A 31 10.55 4.60 11.62
CA LEU A 31 9.48 4.32 10.66
C LEU A 31 8.16 4.19 11.42
N GLU A 32 7.22 5.04 11.11
CA GLU A 32 5.90 5.00 11.73
C GLU A 32 4.93 4.17 10.91
N VAL A 33 4.18 3.27 11.57
CA VAL A 33 3.24 2.35 10.89
C VAL A 33 1.87 2.50 11.54
N PRO A 34 0.97 3.34 11.00
CA PRO A 34 -0.38 3.47 11.53
C PRO A 34 -1.21 2.21 11.24
N ASP A 35 -2.17 1.93 12.12
CA ASP A 35 -3.25 1.00 11.81
C ASP A 35 -4.23 1.69 10.87
N LEU A 36 -4.34 1.19 9.63
CA LEU A 36 -5.22 1.76 8.61
C LEU A 36 -6.70 1.36 8.80
N THR A 37 -6.97 0.40 9.70
CA THR A 37 -8.31 -0.12 9.99
C THR A 37 -8.55 -0.20 11.50
N PRO A 38 -8.41 0.92 12.22
CA PRO A 38 -8.47 0.90 13.68
C PRO A 38 -9.84 0.51 14.22
N GLY A 39 -9.84 -0.16 15.38
CA GLY A 39 -11.06 -0.60 16.08
C GLY A 39 -11.56 -1.99 15.67
N ASP A 40 -12.46 -2.51 16.47
CA ASP A 40 -12.95 -3.90 16.32
C ASP A 40 -13.66 -4.13 14.99
N ASP A 41 -14.46 -3.19 14.51
CA ASP A 41 -15.17 -3.25 13.23
C ASP A 41 -14.38 -2.54 12.09
N GLY A 42 -13.17 -2.04 12.38
CA GLY A 42 -12.41 -1.21 11.46
C GLY A 42 -12.17 -1.88 10.11
N PHE A 43 -11.80 -3.16 10.10
CA PHE A 43 -11.59 -3.90 8.85
C PHE A 43 -12.89 -4.09 8.06
N GLU A 44 -13.98 -4.49 8.71
CA GLU A 44 -15.26 -4.72 8.04
C GLU A 44 -15.81 -3.45 7.38
N ARG A 45 -15.67 -2.33 8.06
CA ARG A 45 -16.19 -1.03 7.62
C ARG A 45 -15.19 -0.23 6.77
N SER A 46 -13.97 -0.74 6.59
CA SER A 46 -12.93 -0.02 5.87
C SER A 46 -13.30 0.28 4.42
N THR A 47 -12.78 1.38 3.96
CA THR A 47 -12.78 1.77 2.55
C THR A 47 -11.41 2.36 2.21
N PRO A 48 -10.98 2.38 0.93
CA PRO A 48 -9.81 3.14 0.53
C PRO A 48 -9.81 4.58 1.04
N THR A 49 -10.98 5.25 1.01
CA THR A 49 -11.16 6.61 1.54
C THR A 49 -10.87 6.69 3.04
N SER A 50 -11.42 5.78 3.86
CA SER A 50 -11.19 5.79 5.31
C SER A 50 -9.73 5.49 5.67
N MET A 51 -9.11 4.54 4.97
CA MET A 51 -7.69 4.22 5.14
C MET A 51 -6.77 5.38 4.75
N LEU A 52 -7.09 6.05 3.63
CA LEU A 52 -6.37 7.24 3.17
C LEU A 52 -6.49 8.37 4.19
N ALA A 53 -7.67 8.58 4.77
CA ALA A 53 -7.89 9.59 5.80
C ALA A 53 -7.00 9.36 7.04
N VAL A 54 -6.78 8.10 7.45
CA VAL A 54 -5.82 7.78 8.53
C VAL A 54 -4.40 8.23 8.16
N ALA A 55 -3.95 7.91 6.94
CA ALA A 55 -2.62 8.30 6.47
C ALA A 55 -2.49 9.84 6.40
N GLU A 56 -3.48 10.54 5.83
CA GLU A 56 -3.49 12.00 5.72
C GLU A 56 -3.51 12.68 7.09
N ALA A 57 -4.29 12.16 8.05
CA ALA A 57 -4.31 12.68 9.41
C ALA A 57 -2.92 12.54 10.10
N ARG A 58 -2.22 11.43 9.87
CA ARG A 58 -0.85 11.25 10.38
C ARG A 58 0.13 12.23 9.72
N LEU A 59 0.05 12.44 8.41
CA LEU A 59 0.88 13.43 7.72
C LEU A 59 0.64 14.85 8.26
N ALA A 60 -0.62 15.19 8.51
CA ALA A 60 -1.00 16.50 9.04
C ALA A 60 -0.58 16.73 10.51
N SER A 61 -0.31 15.65 11.27
CA SER A 61 0.03 15.75 12.71
C SER A 61 1.46 16.19 12.99
N ALA A 62 2.31 16.30 11.98
CA ALA A 62 3.69 16.74 12.10
C ALA A 62 4.07 17.65 10.92
N PRO A 63 4.99 18.61 11.09
CA PRO A 63 5.49 19.40 9.98
C PRO A 63 6.27 18.50 8.99
N GLY A 64 6.12 18.79 7.67
CA GLY A 64 6.92 18.14 6.63
C GLY A 64 8.41 18.56 6.67
N PRO A 65 9.23 17.99 5.80
CA PRO A 65 8.86 17.04 4.74
C PRO A 65 8.63 15.63 5.25
N HIS A 66 7.82 14.86 4.48
CA HIS A 66 7.51 13.47 4.76
C HIS A 66 7.95 12.54 3.62
N ALA A 67 8.28 11.29 3.98
CA ALA A 67 8.41 10.22 3.03
C ALA A 67 7.36 9.14 3.31
N LEU A 68 6.83 8.53 2.26
CA LEU A 68 5.91 7.41 2.38
C LEU A 68 6.56 6.13 1.85
N ILE A 69 6.38 5.04 2.58
CA ILE A 69 6.62 3.69 2.10
C ILE A 69 5.28 2.97 2.11
N GLY A 70 4.86 2.37 1.01
CA GLY A 70 3.59 1.66 0.98
C GLY A 70 3.70 0.29 0.32
N SER A 71 3.05 -0.74 0.90
CA SER A 71 3.07 -2.11 0.39
C SER A 71 1.71 -2.53 -0.11
N SER A 72 1.63 -3.06 -1.34
CA SER A 72 0.40 -3.57 -1.96
C SER A 72 -0.72 -2.51 -1.93
N LEU A 73 -1.85 -2.76 -1.27
CA LEU A 73 -2.89 -1.74 -1.05
C LEU A 73 -2.31 -0.46 -0.46
N GLY A 74 -1.46 -0.56 0.57
CA GLY A 74 -0.79 0.58 1.16
C GLY A 74 0.12 1.34 0.17
N GLY A 75 0.64 0.67 -0.86
CA GLY A 75 1.39 1.30 -1.95
C GLY A 75 0.50 2.17 -2.84
N TRP A 76 -0.67 1.68 -3.19
CA TRP A 76 -1.65 2.48 -3.92
C TRP A 76 -2.15 3.67 -3.08
N LEU A 77 -2.48 3.45 -1.79
CA LEU A 77 -2.86 4.53 -0.87
C LEU A 77 -1.75 5.57 -0.69
N ALA A 78 -0.48 5.14 -0.61
CA ALA A 78 0.67 6.05 -0.53
C ALA A 78 0.80 6.92 -1.78
N ALA A 79 0.57 6.35 -2.98
CA ALA A 79 0.54 7.11 -4.21
C ALA A 79 -0.64 8.10 -4.25
N LEU A 80 -1.83 7.71 -3.75
CA LEU A 80 -2.98 8.61 -3.60
C LEU A 80 -2.66 9.76 -2.63
N ALA A 81 -2.09 9.46 -1.45
CA ALA A 81 -1.70 10.48 -0.49
C ALA A 81 -0.67 11.45 -1.08
N ALA A 82 0.39 10.95 -1.75
CA ALA A 82 1.41 11.78 -2.38
C ALA A 82 0.86 12.66 -3.51
N SER A 83 -0.19 12.22 -4.21
CA SER A 83 -0.85 13.03 -5.25
C SER A 83 -1.68 14.19 -4.71
N ARG A 84 -1.98 14.20 -3.40
CA ARG A 84 -2.89 15.13 -2.73
C ARG A 84 -2.20 16.01 -1.68
N GLN A 85 -1.13 15.50 -1.07
CA GLN A 85 -0.45 16.13 0.07
C GLN A 85 0.90 16.73 -0.34
N GLY A 86 0.97 18.05 -0.41
CA GLY A 86 2.19 18.77 -0.77
C GLY A 86 3.35 18.62 0.24
N SER A 87 3.10 18.04 1.41
CA SER A 87 4.12 17.75 2.43
C SER A 87 4.89 16.45 2.17
N VAL A 88 4.46 15.61 1.23
CA VAL A 88 5.16 14.39 0.83
C VAL A 88 6.20 14.73 -0.23
N GLU A 89 7.47 14.37 -0.01
CA GLU A 89 8.57 14.66 -0.92
C GLU A 89 9.17 13.40 -1.58
N ARG A 90 9.00 12.24 -0.99
CA ARG A 90 9.54 10.97 -1.52
C ARG A 90 8.57 9.81 -1.30
N LEU A 91 8.52 8.91 -2.26
CA LEU A 91 7.59 7.79 -2.27
C LEU A 91 8.29 6.48 -2.61
N VAL A 92 8.17 5.47 -1.75
CA VAL A 92 8.64 4.10 -1.99
C VAL A 92 7.43 3.16 -2.05
N LEU A 93 7.29 2.46 -3.16
CA LEU A 93 6.15 1.60 -3.46
C LEU A 93 6.60 0.14 -3.60
N LEU A 94 6.09 -0.73 -2.75
CA LEU A 94 6.39 -2.16 -2.70
C LEU A 94 5.22 -2.95 -3.27
N ALA A 95 5.35 -3.48 -4.49
CA ALA A 95 4.28 -4.19 -5.21
C ALA A 95 2.92 -3.46 -5.14
N PRO A 96 2.84 -2.15 -5.51
CA PRO A 96 1.65 -1.32 -5.28
C PRO A 96 0.43 -1.86 -6.02
N ALA A 97 -0.71 -2.00 -5.33
CA ALA A 97 -1.93 -2.58 -5.87
C ALA A 97 -2.69 -1.61 -6.81
N PHE A 98 -2.03 -1.13 -7.86
CA PHE A 98 -2.66 -0.33 -8.89
C PHE A 98 -3.81 -1.09 -9.56
N ARG A 99 -4.82 -0.38 -10.07
CA ARG A 99 -6.01 -0.95 -10.71
C ARG A 99 -6.80 -1.90 -9.79
N LEU A 100 -6.78 -1.67 -8.48
CA LEU A 100 -7.39 -2.55 -7.48
C LEU A 100 -8.83 -2.92 -7.84
N HIS A 101 -9.69 -1.92 -8.08
CA HIS A 101 -11.11 -2.13 -8.41
C HIS A 101 -11.29 -2.94 -9.69
N GLU A 102 -10.59 -2.58 -10.77
CA GLU A 102 -10.68 -3.27 -12.06
C GLU A 102 -10.26 -4.74 -11.95
N ARG A 103 -9.19 -5.01 -11.21
CA ARG A 103 -8.63 -6.35 -11.04
C ARG A 103 -9.53 -7.25 -10.20
N TRP A 104 -10.10 -6.71 -9.12
CA TRP A 104 -11.06 -7.46 -8.31
C TRP A 104 -12.35 -7.72 -9.09
N GLY A 105 -12.86 -6.71 -9.81
CA GLY A 105 -14.02 -6.86 -10.69
C GLY A 105 -13.82 -7.90 -11.79
N ALA A 106 -12.61 -7.99 -12.36
CA ALA A 106 -12.29 -8.99 -13.39
C ALA A 106 -12.12 -10.42 -12.83
N ARG A 107 -11.82 -10.58 -11.55
CA ARG A 107 -11.63 -11.89 -10.88
C ARG A 107 -12.91 -12.47 -10.30
N LEU A 108 -13.91 -11.64 -10.04
CA LEU A 108 -15.16 -12.03 -9.39
C LEU A 108 -16.28 -12.14 -10.42
N THR A 109 -17.04 -13.21 -10.37
CA THR A 109 -18.28 -13.35 -11.16
C THR A 109 -19.37 -12.42 -10.62
N PRO A 110 -20.38 -12.05 -11.43
CA PRO A 110 -21.53 -11.27 -10.95
C PRO A 110 -22.18 -11.87 -9.71
N ALA A 111 -22.35 -13.19 -9.67
CA ALA A 111 -22.92 -13.89 -8.51
C ALA A 111 -22.07 -13.75 -7.23
N GLN A 112 -20.73 -13.75 -7.37
CA GLN A 112 -19.81 -13.52 -6.24
C GLN A 112 -19.87 -12.06 -5.75
N LEU A 113 -19.98 -11.09 -6.66
CA LEU A 113 -20.19 -9.69 -6.31
C LEU A 113 -21.52 -9.47 -5.58
N ASP A 114 -22.60 -10.12 -6.03
CA ASP A 114 -23.90 -10.05 -5.39
C ASP A 114 -23.88 -10.72 -4.00
N ALA A 115 -23.18 -11.84 -3.87
CA ALA A 115 -22.99 -12.50 -2.58
C ALA A 115 -22.19 -11.59 -1.62
N TRP A 116 -21.12 -10.97 -2.10
CA TRP A 116 -20.35 -10.02 -1.29
C TRP A 116 -21.19 -8.82 -0.84
N ARG A 117 -21.99 -8.25 -1.75
CA ARG A 117 -22.88 -7.13 -1.42
C ARG A 117 -23.89 -7.49 -0.34
N ARG A 118 -24.44 -8.70 -0.37
CA ARG A 118 -25.47 -9.16 0.55
C ARG A 118 -24.92 -9.62 1.89
N ASP A 119 -23.82 -10.39 1.87
CA ASP A 119 -23.35 -11.15 3.03
C ASP A 119 -21.98 -10.66 3.56
N GLY A 120 -21.27 -9.81 2.82
CA GLY A 120 -19.87 -9.49 3.05
C GLY A 120 -18.93 -10.53 2.43
N LEU A 121 -17.64 -10.21 2.38
CA LEU A 121 -16.59 -11.10 1.89
C LEU A 121 -15.76 -11.61 3.08
N GLU A 122 -15.73 -12.93 3.26
CA GLU A 122 -14.85 -13.55 4.25
C GLU A 122 -13.39 -13.50 3.76
N VAL A 123 -12.53 -12.86 4.54
CA VAL A 123 -11.11 -12.67 4.25
C VAL A 123 -10.27 -13.12 5.42
N PHE A 124 -9.20 -13.88 5.17
CA PHE A 124 -8.21 -14.15 6.22
C PHE A 124 -7.44 -12.87 6.54
N HIS A 125 -7.63 -12.37 7.75
CA HIS A 125 -7.01 -11.14 8.24
C HIS A 125 -5.70 -11.47 8.96
N PHE A 126 -4.58 -11.29 8.27
CA PHE A 126 -3.25 -11.70 8.73
C PHE A 126 -2.86 -11.05 10.06
N ALA A 127 -3.24 -9.78 10.28
CA ALA A 127 -2.92 -9.10 11.53
C ALA A 127 -3.59 -9.71 12.76
N SER A 128 -4.80 -10.28 12.62
CA SER A 128 -5.54 -10.93 13.72
C SER A 128 -5.44 -12.45 13.71
N GLY A 129 -4.87 -13.06 12.65
CA GLY A 129 -4.76 -14.52 12.49
C GLY A 129 -6.10 -15.26 12.33
N ARG A 130 -7.16 -14.57 11.94
CA ARG A 130 -8.51 -15.13 11.80
C ARG A 130 -9.24 -14.57 10.58
N HIS A 131 -10.28 -15.27 10.14
CA HIS A 131 -11.18 -14.72 9.13
C HIS A 131 -11.97 -13.54 9.70
N ARG A 132 -12.12 -12.52 8.88
CA ARG A 132 -12.93 -11.33 9.15
C ARG A 132 -13.75 -10.98 7.92
N ARG A 133 -14.89 -10.40 8.14
CA ARG A 133 -15.77 -9.94 7.06
C ARG A 133 -15.29 -8.59 6.54
N LEU A 134 -15.29 -8.42 5.22
CA LEU A 134 -15.10 -7.15 4.53
C LEU A 134 -16.42 -6.73 3.89
N GLY A 135 -16.89 -5.55 4.18
CA GLY A 135 -18.12 -5.02 3.59
C GLY A 135 -17.91 -4.61 2.12
N PHE A 136 -18.99 -4.64 1.35
CA PHE A 136 -18.96 -4.35 -0.09
C PHE A 136 -18.60 -2.88 -0.40
N GLN A 137 -18.82 -1.96 0.57
CA GLN A 137 -18.44 -0.55 0.43
C GLN A 137 -16.94 -0.37 0.12
N PHE A 138 -16.09 -1.33 0.50
CA PHE A 138 -14.67 -1.29 0.13
C PHE A 138 -14.49 -1.31 -1.39
N PHE A 139 -15.22 -2.18 -2.06
CA PHE A 139 -15.16 -2.33 -3.51
C PHE A 139 -15.78 -1.13 -4.23
N GLU A 140 -16.93 -0.66 -3.75
CA GLU A 140 -17.62 0.52 -4.31
C GLU A 140 -16.77 1.78 -4.18
N ASP A 141 -16.18 2.01 -3.01
CA ASP A 141 -15.32 3.18 -2.77
C ASP A 141 -14.05 3.15 -3.63
N ALA A 142 -13.47 1.95 -3.83
CA ALA A 142 -12.28 1.81 -4.68
C ALA A 142 -12.52 2.28 -6.13
N ALA A 143 -13.76 2.21 -6.63
CA ALA A 143 -14.11 2.68 -7.98
C ALA A 143 -13.98 4.20 -8.14
N HIS A 144 -14.06 4.97 -7.07
CA HIS A 144 -13.98 6.43 -7.09
C HIS A 144 -12.55 6.96 -7.16
N TRP A 145 -11.55 6.09 -7.00
CA TRP A 145 -10.15 6.47 -6.95
C TRP A 145 -9.41 6.12 -8.24
N PRO A 146 -8.47 6.97 -8.70
CA PRO A 146 -7.72 6.67 -9.92
C PRO A 146 -6.90 5.39 -9.78
N ALA A 147 -6.97 4.55 -10.81
CA ALA A 147 -6.17 3.34 -10.90
C ALA A 147 -4.66 3.61 -10.82
N PHE A 148 -4.22 4.71 -11.44
CA PHE A 148 -2.86 5.23 -11.43
C PHE A 148 -2.88 6.69 -10.94
N PRO A 149 -2.62 6.97 -9.64
CA PRO A 149 -2.57 8.34 -9.12
C PRO A 149 -1.47 9.16 -9.80
N ARG A 150 -1.74 10.44 -10.05
CA ARG A 150 -0.74 11.36 -10.63
C ARG A 150 0.24 11.81 -9.54
N VAL A 151 1.40 11.21 -9.52
CA VAL A 151 2.49 11.54 -8.58
C VAL A 151 3.50 12.44 -9.29
N THR A 152 3.91 13.51 -8.64
CA THR A 152 4.90 14.47 -9.15
C THR A 152 6.22 14.44 -8.39
N VAL A 153 6.21 13.85 -7.19
CA VAL A 153 7.42 13.69 -6.37
C VAL A 153 8.24 12.49 -6.83
N PRO A 154 9.56 12.44 -6.51
CA PRO A 154 10.37 11.27 -6.76
C PRO A 154 9.76 10.01 -6.17
N ALA A 155 9.66 8.95 -6.97
CA ALA A 155 9.08 7.67 -6.57
C ALA A 155 10.02 6.51 -6.91
N LEU A 156 10.18 5.58 -5.96
CA LEU A 156 10.86 4.30 -6.15
C LEU A 156 9.83 3.18 -6.10
N CYS A 157 9.67 2.44 -7.20
CA CYS A 157 8.82 1.27 -7.27
C CYS A 157 9.68 0.01 -7.22
N LEU A 158 9.33 -0.92 -6.32
CA LEU A 158 9.94 -2.25 -6.25
C LEU A 158 8.84 -3.29 -6.43
N ALA A 159 8.95 -4.15 -7.45
CA ALA A 159 7.91 -5.12 -7.80
C ALA A 159 8.52 -6.47 -8.15
N GLY A 160 7.81 -7.54 -7.81
CA GLY A 160 8.22 -8.91 -8.10
C GLY A 160 7.93 -9.30 -9.55
N ARG A 161 8.89 -9.97 -10.22
CA ARG A 161 8.68 -10.52 -11.57
C ARG A 161 7.71 -11.68 -11.59
N ARG A 162 7.54 -12.37 -10.45
CA ARG A 162 6.65 -13.52 -10.26
C ARG A 162 5.44 -13.16 -9.40
N ASP A 163 5.06 -11.87 -9.38
CA ASP A 163 3.89 -11.41 -8.62
C ASP A 163 2.60 -11.79 -9.37
N GLU A 164 1.88 -12.79 -8.85
CA GLU A 164 0.59 -13.25 -9.40
C GLU A 164 -0.59 -12.40 -8.88
N THR A 165 -0.34 -11.58 -7.86
CA THR A 165 -1.34 -10.70 -7.24
C THR A 165 -1.40 -9.34 -7.93
N VAL A 166 -0.28 -8.70 -8.11
CA VAL A 166 -0.14 -7.42 -8.83
C VAL A 166 0.83 -7.62 -9.98
N PRO A 167 0.36 -7.70 -11.23
CA PRO A 167 1.24 -7.87 -12.39
C PRO A 167 2.29 -6.77 -12.47
N LEU A 168 3.52 -7.13 -12.83
CA LEU A 168 4.62 -6.19 -13.02
C LEU A 168 4.25 -5.08 -14.01
N GLU A 169 3.48 -5.42 -15.04
CA GLU A 169 3.02 -4.50 -16.10
C GLU A 169 2.21 -3.32 -15.54
N ASP A 170 1.45 -3.50 -14.47
CA ASP A 170 0.73 -2.40 -13.82
C ASP A 170 1.71 -1.42 -13.16
N VAL A 171 2.81 -1.91 -12.58
CA VAL A 171 3.84 -1.07 -11.97
C VAL A 171 4.71 -0.39 -13.05
N GLU A 172 5.02 -1.09 -14.15
CA GLU A 172 5.69 -0.54 -15.32
C GLU A 172 4.86 0.60 -15.94
N ARG A 173 3.55 0.41 -16.05
CA ARG A 173 2.64 1.43 -16.55
C ARG A 173 2.60 2.67 -15.65
N PHE A 174 2.56 2.50 -14.33
CA PHE A 174 2.66 3.62 -13.40
C PHE A 174 3.97 4.37 -13.56
N ALA A 175 5.10 3.66 -13.65
CA ALA A 175 6.41 4.26 -13.84
C ALA A 175 6.52 5.02 -15.18
N ALA A 176 5.92 4.50 -16.24
CA ALA A 176 5.85 5.19 -17.53
C ALA A 176 5.01 6.47 -17.51
N LEU A 177 3.97 6.51 -16.68
CA LEU A 177 3.10 7.68 -16.47
C LEU A 177 3.68 8.72 -15.50
N THR A 178 4.74 8.34 -14.75
CA THR A 178 5.34 9.15 -13.68
C THR A 178 6.82 9.39 -13.99
N PRO A 179 7.19 10.49 -14.66
CA PRO A 179 8.59 10.73 -15.10
C PRO A 179 9.61 10.75 -13.96
N THR A 180 9.17 10.99 -12.73
CA THR A 180 10.00 10.98 -11.51
C THR A 180 10.12 9.59 -10.87
N ALA A 181 9.48 8.56 -11.44
CA ALA A 181 9.50 7.21 -10.91
C ALA A 181 10.67 6.40 -11.48
N ARG A 182 11.30 5.60 -10.60
CA ARG A 182 12.27 4.56 -10.95
C ARG A 182 11.68 3.21 -10.55
N LEU A 183 11.72 2.22 -11.44
CA LEU A 183 11.29 0.85 -11.17
C LEU A 183 12.50 -0.08 -11.01
N VAL A 184 12.44 -0.91 -9.97
CA VAL A 184 13.34 -2.03 -9.71
C VAL A 184 12.52 -3.31 -9.71
N ALA A 185 12.68 -4.13 -10.75
CA ALA A 185 12.03 -5.44 -10.83
C ALA A 185 12.88 -6.50 -10.11
N LEU A 186 12.30 -7.18 -9.13
CA LEU A 186 12.93 -8.16 -8.25
C LEU A 186 12.57 -9.59 -8.67
N ASP A 187 13.47 -10.53 -8.47
CA ASP A 187 13.16 -11.96 -8.67
C ASP A 187 12.44 -12.54 -7.46
N ASP A 188 11.19 -12.10 -7.25
CA ASP A 188 10.35 -12.40 -6.10
C ASP A 188 8.88 -12.43 -6.49
N GLY A 189 7.99 -12.89 -5.59
CA GLY A 189 6.54 -12.82 -5.71
C GLY A 189 5.96 -11.56 -5.04
N HIS A 190 4.63 -11.60 -4.76
CA HIS A 190 3.92 -10.44 -4.19
C HIS A 190 4.43 -9.99 -2.83
N GLU A 191 4.77 -10.93 -1.97
CA GLU A 191 5.19 -10.61 -0.60
C GLU A 191 6.58 -9.97 -0.52
N LEU A 192 7.42 -10.12 -1.53
CA LEU A 192 8.76 -9.53 -1.62
C LEU A 192 9.68 -9.88 -0.43
N LEU A 193 9.42 -11.02 0.25
CA LEU A 193 10.13 -11.38 1.48
C LEU A 193 11.57 -11.86 1.22
N ALA A 194 11.80 -12.52 0.08
CA ALA A 194 13.14 -12.96 -0.30
C ALA A 194 14.06 -11.78 -0.68
N SER A 195 13.45 -10.63 -1.04
CA SER A 195 14.14 -9.43 -1.50
C SER A 195 14.29 -8.33 -0.44
N LEU A 196 13.97 -8.61 0.83
CA LEU A 196 13.92 -7.59 1.89
C LEU A 196 15.25 -6.84 2.10
N ASP A 197 16.39 -7.51 1.95
CA ASP A 197 17.70 -6.86 2.04
C ASP A 197 17.88 -5.84 0.91
N ARG A 198 17.57 -6.24 -0.31
CA ARG A 198 17.63 -5.36 -1.48
C ARG A 198 16.66 -4.20 -1.37
N ILE A 199 15.42 -4.45 -0.91
CA ILE A 199 14.40 -3.43 -0.69
C ILE A 199 14.90 -2.38 0.31
N PHE A 200 15.46 -2.82 1.42
CA PHE A 200 15.98 -1.90 2.43
C PHE A 200 17.11 -1.03 1.88
N GLU A 201 18.10 -1.62 1.18
CA GLU A 201 19.21 -0.88 0.59
C GLU A 201 18.75 0.15 -0.46
N GLU A 202 17.83 -0.25 -1.36
CA GLU A 202 17.25 0.66 -2.34
C GLU A 202 16.44 1.79 -1.68
N ALA A 203 15.62 1.45 -0.68
CA ALA A 203 14.79 2.42 0.01
C ALA A 203 15.63 3.42 0.81
N ARG A 204 16.61 2.96 1.60
CA ARG A 204 17.45 3.87 2.39
C ARG A 204 18.29 4.80 1.51
N ALA A 205 18.88 4.27 0.44
CA ALA A 205 19.66 5.09 -0.52
C ALA A 205 18.76 6.12 -1.20
N PHE A 206 17.56 5.72 -1.63
CA PHE A 206 16.59 6.62 -2.25
C PHE A 206 16.06 7.69 -1.28
N LEU A 207 15.86 7.34 -0.02
CA LEU A 207 15.41 8.27 1.02
C LEU A 207 16.53 9.18 1.54
N GLY A 208 17.80 8.81 1.31
CA GLY A 208 18.97 9.60 1.75
C GLY A 208 19.30 9.43 3.24
N VAL A 209 19.10 8.21 3.76
CA VAL A 209 19.32 7.87 5.18
C VAL A 209 20.22 6.65 5.36
#